data_bc5c8ec52383c84abd2467546af9c6e9
#
_entry.id   bc5c8ec52383c84abd2467546af9c6e9
#
_cell.length_a   1.000
_cell.length_b   1.000
_cell.length_c   1.000
_cell.angle_alpha   90.00
_cell.angle_beta   90.00
_cell.angle_gamma   90.00
#
_symmetry.space_group_name_H-M   'P 1'
#
loop_
_entity.id
_entity.type
_entity.pdbx_description
1 polymer ?
#
loop_
_entity_poly.entity_id
_entity_poly.type
_entity_poly.pdbx_seq_one_letter_code
_entity_poly.pdbx_strand_id
1 'polypeptide(L)'
;MTTDQDRDRHVFFSKMGIHQPFDIVCLQATNTVSRYGGKSWYELFMFFVANLRLTWFFLMHTGEFDAVYFRDESLFPAVLAAKMILQKKVFFEIHSVLESKPRQFLNTVSVRWADGVIAISSGLKRYYQKSNHSILLSLCSAAEDSWFDYSQDRYTFRKELELPNDLFLIGYTGVVGANPNNDYYEVDDIVKSLASLPTNIVAVIVGELNENAGWLREIAQESGVQGRVIIVPWQERSEIPKYLQAFDIILIPKRKKDLIGDSPAKMFPALASRRPIVGGHTACIEEVLTDGADALIIETNTPKGWAKAILKIYNDRELAQSLSNQAWITKDKYTWEKRGIAIAEFIKKTLT
;
A
#
# COMPACT_ATOMS: atom_id res chain seq x y z
N MET A 1 28.45 18.11 -13.32
CA MET A 1 27.52 17.68 -12.23
C MET A 1 26.21 17.09 -12.74
N THR A 2 26.05 16.88 -14.01
CA THR A 2 24.80 16.44 -14.66
C THR A 2 24.71 14.92 -14.88
N THR A 3 25.79 14.18 -14.87
CA THR A 3 25.83 12.74 -15.22
C THR A 3 25.33 11.80 -14.13
N ASP A 4 25.53 12.09 -12.86
CA ASP A 4 25.05 11.23 -11.76
C ASP A 4 23.56 11.43 -11.49
N GLN A 5 23.06 12.66 -11.61
CA GLN A 5 21.62 12.94 -11.42
C GLN A 5 20.74 12.28 -12.50
N ASP A 6 21.19 12.26 -13.77
CA ASP A 6 20.43 11.63 -14.86
C ASP A 6 20.41 10.10 -14.72
N ARG A 7 21.53 9.51 -14.26
CA ARG A 7 21.61 8.07 -13.99
C ARG A 7 20.72 7.67 -12.83
N ASP A 8 20.70 8.46 -11.76
CA ASP A 8 19.83 8.25 -10.60
C ASP A 8 18.34 8.40 -10.94
N ARG A 9 17.99 9.34 -11.84
CA ARG A 9 16.62 9.53 -12.37
C ARG A 9 16.17 8.31 -13.16
N HIS A 10 16.97 7.81 -14.09
CA HIS A 10 16.63 6.60 -14.88
C HIS A 10 16.44 5.37 -13.99
N VAL A 11 17.31 5.17 -13.01
CA VAL A 11 17.20 4.08 -12.04
C VAL A 11 15.94 4.25 -11.20
N PHE A 12 15.59 5.46 -10.76
CA PHE A 12 14.38 5.75 -10.00
C PHE A 12 13.13 5.43 -10.82
N PHE A 13 13.03 5.96 -12.04
CA PHE A 13 11.85 5.72 -12.89
C PHE A 13 11.69 4.25 -13.26
N SER A 14 12.78 3.56 -13.58
CA SER A 14 12.77 2.11 -13.87
C SER A 14 12.30 1.30 -12.67
N LYS A 15 12.85 1.56 -11.48
CA LYS A 15 12.44 0.86 -10.24
C LYS A 15 10.98 1.12 -9.85
N MET A 16 10.43 2.27 -10.25
CA MET A 16 9.04 2.65 -9.98
C MET A 16 8.08 2.23 -11.09
N GLY A 17 8.58 1.67 -12.20
CA GLY A 17 7.76 1.31 -13.35
C GLY A 17 7.13 2.52 -14.05
N ILE A 18 7.80 3.68 -14.02
CA ILE A 18 7.30 4.93 -14.62
C ILE A 18 7.82 5.03 -16.05
N HIS A 19 6.92 4.96 -17.02
CA HIS A 19 7.26 5.01 -18.45
C HIS A 19 7.35 6.42 -19.03
N GLN A 20 6.67 7.40 -18.40
CA GLN A 20 6.76 8.81 -18.80
C GLN A 20 7.47 9.61 -17.71
N PRO A 21 8.76 9.92 -17.90
CA PRO A 21 9.51 10.68 -16.92
C PRO A 21 9.00 12.12 -16.81
N PHE A 22 8.97 12.62 -15.59
CA PHE A 22 8.67 14.01 -15.26
C PHE A 22 9.90 14.65 -14.57
N ASP A 23 9.92 15.96 -14.45
CA ASP A 23 11.04 16.63 -13.83
C ASP A 23 11.08 16.37 -12.32
N ILE A 24 12.24 15.87 -11.86
CA ILE A 24 12.52 15.64 -10.45
C ILE A 24 13.71 16.54 -10.06
N VAL A 25 13.48 17.37 -9.07
CA VAL A 25 14.54 18.14 -8.41
C VAL A 25 14.82 17.53 -7.04
N CYS A 26 15.99 16.96 -6.87
CA CYS A 26 16.43 16.44 -5.59
C CYS A 26 17.03 17.57 -4.76
N LEU A 27 16.31 18.04 -3.76
CA LEU A 27 16.86 18.91 -2.74
C LEU A 27 17.65 18.02 -1.78
N GLN A 28 18.98 18.12 -1.78
CA GLN A 28 19.85 17.33 -0.89
C GLN A 28 19.41 17.55 0.58
N ALA A 29 18.68 16.61 1.13
CA ALA A 29 18.59 16.42 2.57
C ALA A 29 19.64 15.36 2.93
N THR A 30 20.45 15.61 3.94
CA THR A 30 21.40 14.59 4.41
C THR A 30 20.64 13.33 4.79
N ASN A 31 21.17 12.16 4.46
CA ASN A 31 20.58 10.83 4.47
C ASN A 31 20.09 10.28 5.84
N THR A 32 19.73 11.12 6.79
CA THR A 32 19.47 10.70 8.17
C THR A 32 18.24 11.33 8.81
N VAL A 33 17.14 11.44 8.07
CA VAL A 33 15.85 11.58 8.77
C VAL A 33 15.43 10.17 9.17
N SER A 34 15.79 9.75 10.36
CA SER A 34 15.28 8.53 10.97
C SER A 34 13.75 8.61 11.00
N ARG A 35 13.07 7.71 10.31
CA ARG A 35 11.59 7.61 10.32
C ARG A 35 11.03 7.22 11.69
N TYR A 36 11.87 6.99 12.69
CA TYR A 36 11.51 6.49 14.00
C TYR A 36 12.08 7.38 15.11
N GLY A 37 11.29 8.34 15.54
CA GLY A 37 11.13 8.82 16.90
C GLY A 37 12.37 9.19 17.73
N GLY A 38 13.46 9.61 17.14
CA GLY A 38 14.60 10.14 17.88
C GLY A 38 14.32 11.57 18.35
N LYS A 39 14.40 11.80 19.66
CA LYS A 39 14.31 13.14 20.28
C LYS A 39 15.68 13.86 20.21
N SER A 40 16.36 13.84 19.07
CA SER A 40 17.66 14.46 18.93
C SER A 40 17.54 15.90 18.42
N TRP A 41 18.33 16.81 18.99
CA TRP A 41 18.53 18.17 18.46
C TRP A 41 18.92 18.17 16.98
N TYR A 42 19.56 17.12 16.53
CA TYR A 42 19.93 16.92 15.13
C TYR A 42 18.70 16.77 14.21
N GLU A 43 17.68 16.04 14.62
CA GLU A 43 16.43 15.88 13.83
C GLU A 43 15.67 17.20 13.71
N LEU A 44 15.61 17.99 14.80
CA LEU A 44 15.04 19.34 14.78
C LEU A 44 15.82 20.27 13.84
N PHE A 45 17.14 20.22 13.92
CA PHE A 45 17.99 20.99 13.02
C PHE A 45 17.78 20.60 11.55
N MET A 46 17.72 19.31 11.24
CA MET A 46 17.47 18.79 9.89
C MET A 46 16.08 19.15 9.37
N PHE A 47 15.06 19.07 10.23
CA PHE A 47 13.71 19.57 9.93
C PHE A 47 13.74 21.06 9.53
N PHE A 48 14.42 21.89 10.30
CA PHE A 48 14.56 23.30 10.01
C PHE A 48 15.29 23.55 8.68
N VAL A 49 16.43 22.89 8.46
CA VAL A 49 17.21 23.01 7.23
C VAL A 49 16.41 22.57 6.00
N ALA A 50 15.66 21.47 6.09
CA ALA A 50 14.84 20.99 4.99
C ALA A 50 13.73 22.00 4.62
N ASN A 51 13.05 22.55 5.61
CA ASN A 51 12.02 23.57 5.38
C ASN A 51 12.60 24.87 4.81
N LEU A 52 13.77 25.30 5.30
CA LEU A 52 14.45 26.48 4.78
C LEU A 52 14.86 26.32 3.31
N ARG A 53 15.43 25.16 2.96
CA ARG A 53 15.82 24.84 1.57
C ARG A 53 14.61 24.77 0.65
N LEU A 54 13.53 24.15 1.10
CA LEU A 54 12.30 24.06 0.32
C LEU A 54 11.65 25.45 0.14
N THR A 55 11.64 26.28 1.19
CA THR A 55 11.16 27.67 1.09
C THR A 55 12.00 28.46 0.10
N TRP A 56 13.33 28.34 0.15
CA TRP A 56 14.23 28.98 -0.81
C TRP A 56 13.96 28.51 -2.24
N PHE A 57 13.77 27.20 -2.44
CA PHE A 57 13.40 26.64 -3.74
C PHE A 57 12.10 27.27 -4.27
N PHE A 58 11.06 27.36 -3.46
CA PHE A 58 9.79 27.98 -3.85
C PHE A 58 9.95 29.46 -4.23
N LEU A 59 10.78 30.21 -3.50
CA LEU A 59 11.06 31.61 -3.79
C LEU A 59 11.75 31.80 -5.15
N MET A 60 12.74 30.95 -5.43
CA MET A 60 13.52 31.04 -6.69
C MET A 60 12.71 30.60 -7.92
N HIS A 61 11.68 29.73 -7.74
CA HIS A 61 10.90 29.15 -8.85
C HIS A 61 9.43 29.59 -8.83
N THR A 62 9.12 30.71 -8.17
CA THR A 62 7.72 31.11 -7.92
C THR A 62 6.89 31.33 -9.19
N GLY A 63 7.53 31.64 -10.34
CA GLY A 63 6.85 31.78 -11.64
C GLY A 63 6.58 30.46 -12.37
N GLU A 64 7.10 29.33 -11.88
CA GLU A 64 7.08 28.05 -12.58
C GLU A 64 5.96 27.13 -12.10
N PHE A 65 5.22 27.49 -11.04
CA PHE A 65 4.14 26.69 -10.49
C PHE A 65 2.98 27.53 -9.96
N ASP A 66 1.77 27.01 -10.01
CA ASP A 66 0.55 27.63 -9.52
C ASP A 66 0.08 27.04 -8.19
N ALA A 67 0.48 25.81 -7.89
CA ALA A 67 0.08 25.10 -6.71
C ALA A 67 1.20 24.22 -6.14
N VAL A 68 1.12 23.96 -4.83
CA VAL A 68 1.98 23.03 -4.13
C VAL A 68 1.13 21.83 -3.69
N TYR A 69 1.54 20.64 -4.10
CA TYR A 69 0.97 19.38 -3.64
C TYR A 69 1.98 18.69 -2.74
N PHE A 70 1.60 18.38 -1.52
CA PHE A 70 2.51 17.75 -0.55
C PHE A 70 1.81 16.63 0.23
N ARG A 71 2.61 15.74 0.79
CA ARG A 71 2.15 14.55 1.51
C ARG A 71 2.73 14.45 2.93
N ASP A 72 3.91 15.03 3.14
CA ASP A 72 4.61 14.96 4.43
C ASP A 72 4.30 16.21 5.26
N GLU A 73 3.61 16.03 6.39
CA GLU A 73 3.24 17.11 7.30
C GLU A 73 4.45 17.86 7.90
N SER A 74 5.64 17.24 7.88
CA SER A 74 6.87 17.90 8.34
C SER A 74 7.31 19.07 7.44
N LEU A 75 6.83 19.11 6.20
CA LEU A 75 7.11 20.19 5.24
C LEU A 75 6.12 21.36 5.37
N PHE A 76 5.16 21.27 6.29
CA PHE A 76 4.12 22.28 6.46
C PHE A 76 4.66 23.73 6.63
N PRO A 77 5.75 24.01 7.37
CA PRO A 77 6.27 25.38 7.47
C PRO A 77 6.67 26.00 6.12
N ALA A 78 7.36 25.24 5.27
CA ALA A 78 7.74 25.70 3.92
C ALA A 78 6.49 25.86 3.02
N VAL A 79 5.54 24.95 3.12
CA VAL A 79 4.29 25.00 2.36
C VAL A 79 3.42 26.17 2.81
N LEU A 80 3.40 26.49 4.11
CA LEU A 80 2.73 27.67 4.64
C LEU A 80 3.37 28.96 4.10
N ALA A 81 4.69 29.02 4.00
CA ALA A 81 5.37 30.14 3.38
C ALA A 81 4.97 30.30 1.90
N ALA A 82 4.90 29.22 1.13
CA ALA A 82 4.41 29.24 -0.25
C ALA A 82 2.98 29.80 -0.34
N LYS A 83 2.10 29.42 0.58
CA LYS A 83 0.73 29.93 0.63
C LYS A 83 0.65 31.41 1.02
N MET A 84 1.30 31.80 2.11
CA MET A 84 1.14 33.13 2.68
C MET A 84 1.98 34.21 1.98
N ILE A 85 3.19 33.87 1.56
CA ILE A 85 4.14 34.80 0.94
C ILE A 85 3.97 34.82 -0.58
N LEU A 86 3.91 33.65 -1.21
CA LEU A 86 3.84 33.51 -2.66
C LEU A 86 2.39 33.42 -3.18
N GLN A 87 1.42 33.39 -2.31
CA GLN A 87 -0.02 33.30 -2.62
C GLN A 87 -0.37 32.07 -3.49
N LYS A 88 0.39 30.98 -3.34
CA LYS A 88 0.14 29.74 -4.07
C LYS A 88 -0.92 28.90 -3.40
N LYS A 89 -1.72 28.18 -4.20
CA LYS A 89 -2.66 27.20 -3.69
C LYS A 89 -1.96 25.96 -3.14
N VAL A 90 -2.50 25.39 -2.09
CA VAL A 90 -1.87 24.28 -1.36
C VAL A 90 -2.80 23.10 -1.25
N PHE A 91 -2.32 21.92 -1.66
CA PHE A 91 -3.04 20.66 -1.59
C PHE A 91 -2.29 19.65 -0.74
N PHE A 92 -2.98 19.06 0.22
CA PHE A 92 -2.41 18.08 1.14
C PHE A 92 -2.99 16.69 0.94
N GLU A 93 -2.12 15.69 0.67
CA GLU A 93 -2.53 14.29 0.63
C GLU A 93 -2.32 13.64 1.99
N ILE A 94 -3.43 13.22 2.63
CA ILE A 94 -3.40 12.65 3.97
C ILE A 94 -3.50 11.13 3.95
N HIS A 95 -2.55 10.47 4.66
CA HIS A 95 -2.38 9.02 4.66
C HIS A 95 -2.75 8.33 5.98
N SER A 96 -2.78 9.04 7.08
CA SER A 96 -3.08 8.45 8.39
C SER A 96 -3.46 9.52 9.42
N VAL A 97 -4.09 9.08 10.51
CA VAL A 97 -4.14 9.81 11.74
C VAL A 97 -2.94 9.41 12.57
N LEU A 98 -2.02 10.33 12.81
CA LEU A 98 -0.75 10.03 13.46
C LEU A 98 -0.92 9.88 14.98
N GLU A 99 -0.25 8.90 15.58
CA GLU A 99 -0.30 8.67 17.04
C GLU A 99 0.53 9.69 17.83
N SER A 100 1.61 10.21 17.26
CA SER A 100 2.46 11.21 17.88
C SER A 100 1.73 12.56 17.93
N LYS A 101 1.49 13.09 19.13
CA LYS A 101 0.78 14.37 19.33
C LYS A 101 1.36 15.54 18.52
N PRO A 102 2.69 15.79 18.46
CA PRO A 102 3.26 16.85 17.64
C PRO A 102 2.98 16.68 16.15
N ARG A 103 3.17 15.45 15.62
CA ARG A 103 2.91 15.16 14.22
C ARG A 103 1.41 15.20 13.89
N GLN A 104 0.55 14.73 14.80
CA GLN A 104 -0.90 14.86 14.66
C GLN A 104 -1.35 16.32 14.62
N PHE A 105 -0.72 17.18 15.42
CA PHE A 105 -0.96 18.63 15.37
C PHE A 105 -0.59 19.20 14.00
N LEU A 106 0.64 18.92 13.49
CA LEU A 106 1.06 19.37 12.16
C LEU A 106 0.12 18.85 11.07
N ASN A 107 -0.28 17.60 11.16
CA ASN A 107 -1.23 16.98 10.23
C ASN A 107 -2.57 17.73 10.23
N THR A 108 -3.12 18.01 11.41
CA THR A 108 -4.40 18.73 11.56
C THR A 108 -4.30 20.16 11.04
N VAL A 109 -3.18 20.84 11.31
CA VAL A 109 -2.95 22.20 10.81
C VAL A 109 -2.77 22.19 9.29
N SER A 110 -2.03 21.23 8.74
CA SER A 110 -1.89 21.04 7.29
C SER A 110 -3.24 20.86 6.60
N VAL A 111 -4.10 20.01 7.15
CA VAL A 111 -5.48 19.81 6.65
C VAL A 111 -6.28 21.11 6.70
N ARG A 112 -6.23 21.82 7.82
CA ARG A 112 -7.01 23.06 8.02
C ARG A 112 -6.59 24.20 7.08
N TRP A 113 -5.30 24.31 6.79
CA TRP A 113 -4.74 25.39 5.99
C TRP A 113 -4.63 25.06 4.49
N ALA A 114 -4.79 23.79 4.09
CA ALA A 114 -4.84 23.42 2.69
C ALA A 114 -6.07 24.00 1.99
N ASP A 115 -5.92 24.41 0.74
CA ASP A 115 -7.03 24.83 -0.13
C ASP A 115 -7.85 23.61 -0.58
N GLY A 116 -7.20 22.44 -0.66
CA GLY A 116 -7.85 21.16 -0.88
C GLY A 116 -7.09 20.02 -0.21
N VAL A 117 -7.81 18.99 0.19
CA VAL A 117 -7.25 17.79 0.83
C VAL A 117 -7.59 16.57 0.01
N ILE A 118 -6.63 15.68 -0.18
CA ILE A 118 -6.83 14.37 -0.79
C ILE A 118 -6.73 13.31 0.30
N ALA A 119 -7.85 12.66 0.61
CA ALA A 119 -7.90 11.59 1.59
C ALA A 119 -7.81 10.23 0.90
N ILE A 120 -6.91 9.37 1.37
CA ILE A 120 -6.69 8.04 0.76
C ILE A 120 -7.69 6.98 1.23
N SER A 121 -8.60 7.32 2.14
CA SER A 121 -9.69 6.44 2.58
C SER A 121 -10.91 7.24 3.04
N SER A 122 -12.07 6.61 3.00
CA SER A 122 -13.31 7.22 3.50
C SER A 122 -13.25 7.50 5.01
N GLY A 123 -12.49 6.70 5.75
CA GLY A 123 -12.23 6.92 7.17
C GLY A 123 -11.54 8.26 7.42
N LEU A 124 -10.47 8.56 6.69
CA LEU A 124 -9.75 9.84 6.77
C LEU A 124 -10.64 11.01 6.32
N LYS A 125 -11.37 10.83 5.22
CA LYS A 125 -12.30 11.85 4.74
C LYS A 125 -13.31 12.21 5.83
N ARG A 126 -13.97 11.23 6.46
CA ARG A 126 -14.92 11.46 7.57
C ARG A 126 -14.26 12.11 8.78
N TYR A 127 -13.06 11.68 9.13
CA TYR A 127 -12.34 12.21 10.29
C TYR A 127 -12.02 13.70 10.13
N TYR A 128 -11.55 14.13 8.96
CA TYR A 128 -11.07 15.48 8.71
C TYR A 128 -12.10 16.43 8.08
N GLN A 129 -13.28 15.96 7.66
CA GLN A 129 -14.26 16.81 6.98
C GLN A 129 -14.77 18.00 7.83
N LYS A 130 -14.63 17.93 9.16
CA LYS A 130 -14.93 19.06 10.06
C LYS A 130 -13.82 20.13 10.06
N SER A 131 -12.61 19.74 9.71
CA SER A 131 -11.43 20.63 9.67
C SER A 131 -11.23 21.28 8.30
N ASN A 132 -11.68 20.61 7.24
CA ASN A 132 -11.65 21.12 5.87
C ASN A 132 -12.85 20.55 5.10
N HIS A 133 -13.57 21.40 4.39
CA HIS A 133 -14.74 20.99 3.60
C HIS A 133 -14.38 20.58 2.16
N SER A 134 -13.19 20.95 1.67
CA SER A 134 -12.70 20.62 0.33
C SER A 134 -11.85 19.35 0.39
N ILE A 135 -12.50 18.18 0.51
CA ILE A 135 -11.81 16.89 0.60
C ILE A 135 -12.24 15.97 -0.54
N LEU A 136 -11.29 15.64 -1.41
CA LEU A 136 -11.39 14.57 -2.40
C LEU A 136 -11.06 13.22 -1.74
N LEU A 137 -11.90 12.21 -1.94
CA LEU A 137 -11.55 10.82 -1.66
C LEU A 137 -10.84 10.25 -2.88
N SER A 138 -9.58 9.82 -2.72
CA SER A 138 -8.80 9.20 -3.78
C SER A 138 -7.85 8.16 -3.18
N LEU A 139 -8.15 6.89 -3.38
CA LEU A 139 -7.37 5.78 -2.83
C LEU A 139 -5.91 5.83 -3.31
N CYS A 140 -4.97 5.46 -2.45
CA CYS A 140 -3.55 5.74 -2.65
C CYS A 140 -2.79 4.75 -3.54
N SER A 141 -3.47 3.79 -4.15
CA SER A 141 -2.85 2.77 -5.00
C SER A 141 -3.74 2.44 -6.19
N ALA A 142 -3.20 1.69 -7.12
CA ALA A 142 -3.89 1.30 -8.34
C ALA A 142 -3.57 -0.14 -8.73
N ALA A 143 -4.44 -0.70 -9.55
CA ALA A 143 -4.25 -1.95 -10.27
C ALA A 143 -3.73 -1.62 -11.67
N GLU A 144 -2.55 -2.12 -12.02
CA GLU A 144 -1.92 -1.85 -13.32
C GLU A 144 -1.71 -3.15 -14.08
N ASP A 145 -2.31 -3.24 -15.27
CA ASP A 145 -2.19 -4.41 -16.13
C ASP A 145 -0.76 -4.63 -16.62
N SER A 146 -0.02 -3.54 -16.83
CA SER A 146 1.37 -3.57 -17.27
C SER A 146 2.35 -4.28 -16.32
N TRP A 147 1.93 -4.55 -15.09
CA TRP A 147 2.73 -5.30 -14.12
C TRP A 147 2.64 -6.81 -14.29
N PHE A 148 1.67 -7.30 -15.07
CA PHE A 148 1.35 -8.72 -15.19
C PHE A 148 1.64 -9.24 -16.59
N ASP A 149 2.16 -10.47 -16.69
CA ASP A 149 2.25 -11.21 -17.93
C ASP A 149 1.10 -12.22 -18.03
N TYR A 150 0.05 -11.83 -18.75
CA TYR A 150 -1.12 -12.69 -18.93
C TYR A 150 -0.96 -13.73 -20.07
N SER A 151 0.17 -13.74 -20.76
CA SER A 151 0.49 -14.75 -21.77
C SER A 151 0.91 -16.07 -21.17
N GLN A 152 1.34 -16.06 -19.90
CA GLN A 152 1.82 -17.24 -19.18
C GLN A 152 0.78 -17.79 -18.22
N ASP A 153 0.83 -19.08 -18.00
CA ASP A 153 0.01 -19.75 -17.00
C ASP A 153 0.69 -19.76 -15.63
N ARG A 154 -0.09 -20.13 -14.59
CA ARG A 154 0.42 -20.16 -13.21
C ARG A 154 1.53 -21.19 -12.99
N TYR A 155 1.55 -22.26 -13.77
CA TYR A 155 2.54 -23.33 -13.60
C TYR A 155 3.92 -22.90 -14.10
N THR A 156 3.96 -22.04 -15.12
CA THR A 156 5.20 -21.41 -15.60
C THR A 156 5.78 -20.51 -14.51
N PHE A 157 4.97 -19.64 -13.89
CA PHE A 157 5.44 -18.81 -12.78
C PHE A 157 5.88 -19.64 -11.58
N ARG A 158 5.17 -20.74 -11.25
CA ARG A 158 5.60 -21.64 -10.17
C ARG A 158 6.96 -22.26 -10.44
N LYS A 159 7.22 -22.66 -11.67
CA LYS A 159 8.51 -23.22 -12.06
C LYS A 159 9.62 -22.17 -11.95
N GLU A 160 9.38 -20.93 -12.42
CA GLU A 160 10.34 -19.82 -12.30
C GLU A 160 10.65 -19.46 -10.84
N LEU A 161 9.64 -19.54 -9.99
CA LEU A 161 9.72 -19.18 -8.56
C LEU A 161 10.08 -20.35 -7.64
N GLU A 162 10.37 -21.54 -8.22
CA GLU A 162 10.67 -22.77 -7.48
C GLU A 162 9.54 -23.19 -6.51
N LEU A 163 8.28 -22.88 -6.86
CA LEU A 163 7.10 -23.23 -6.07
C LEU A 163 6.50 -24.57 -6.54
N PRO A 164 5.86 -25.35 -5.64
CA PRO A 164 5.26 -26.64 -6.01
C PRO A 164 4.13 -26.48 -7.05
N ASN A 165 4.14 -27.33 -8.07
CA ASN A 165 3.16 -27.33 -9.15
C ASN A 165 1.91 -28.15 -8.85
N ASP A 166 2.03 -29.16 -8.01
CA ASP A 166 1.03 -30.18 -7.70
C ASP A 166 0.20 -29.84 -6.44
N LEU A 167 0.54 -28.76 -5.76
CA LEU A 167 -0.15 -28.32 -4.53
C LEU A 167 -1.06 -27.11 -4.81
N PHE A 168 -2.02 -26.92 -3.93
CA PHE A 168 -2.90 -25.76 -3.95
C PHE A 168 -2.27 -24.63 -3.10
N LEU A 169 -1.91 -23.53 -3.74
CA LEU A 169 -1.15 -22.45 -3.12
C LEU A 169 -2.04 -21.28 -2.70
N ILE A 170 -2.10 -21.01 -1.40
CA ILE A 170 -2.69 -19.79 -0.86
C ILE A 170 -1.58 -18.81 -0.54
N GLY A 171 -1.66 -17.58 -1.05
CA GLY A 171 -0.54 -16.66 -1.02
C GLY A 171 -0.82 -15.33 -0.31
N TYR A 172 0.17 -14.87 0.44
CA TYR A 172 0.25 -13.53 0.99
C TYR A 172 1.49 -12.82 0.47
N THR A 173 1.35 -11.56 0.06
CA THR A 173 2.48 -10.69 -0.29
C THR A 173 2.47 -9.44 0.59
N GLY A 174 3.58 -9.17 1.26
CA GLY A 174 3.72 -8.00 2.11
C GLY A 174 4.71 -8.21 3.24
N VAL A 175 5.08 -7.14 3.89
CA VAL A 175 6.04 -7.19 5.01
C VAL A 175 5.49 -8.06 6.13
N VAL A 176 6.32 -8.98 6.59
CA VAL A 176 6.10 -9.78 7.80
C VAL A 176 6.88 -9.13 8.94
N GLY A 177 6.23 -8.85 10.06
CA GLY A 177 6.86 -8.23 11.22
C GLY A 177 7.88 -9.15 11.90
N ALA A 178 8.78 -8.55 12.69
CA ALA A 178 9.86 -9.27 13.38
C ALA A 178 9.38 -10.22 14.50
N ASN A 179 8.15 -10.06 14.94
CA ASN A 179 7.48 -10.89 15.95
C ASN A 179 5.97 -10.70 15.89
N PRO A 180 5.16 -11.55 16.56
CA PRO A 180 3.70 -11.44 16.51
C PRO A 180 3.14 -10.10 16.96
N ASN A 181 3.81 -9.38 17.85
CA ASN A 181 3.36 -8.06 18.31
C ASN A 181 3.60 -6.95 17.28
N ASN A 182 4.61 -7.14 16.44
CA ASN A 182 4.98 -6.23 15.36
C ASN A 182 4.42 -6.67 14.00
N ASP A 183 3.72 -7.80 13.94
CA ASP A 183 3.01 -8.20 12.75
C ASP A 183 1.76 -7.36 12.56
N TYR A 184 1.74 -6.65 11.45
CA TYR A 184 0.67 -5.71 11.12
C TYR A 184 -0.58 -6.40 10.59
N TYR A 185 -0.44 -7.61 10.03
CA TYR A 185 -1.45 -8.22 9.18
C TYR A 185 -1.99 -9.54 9.71
N GLU A 186 -1.64 -9.94 10.93
CA GLU A 186 -2.13 -11.21 11.50
C GLU A 186 -1.93 -12.41 10.55
N VAL A 187 -0.72 -12.50 9.97
CA VAL A 187 -0.36 -13.58 9.05
C VAL A 187 -0.32 -14.93 9.76
N ASP A 188 -0.14 -14.92 11.06
CA ASP A 188 -0.21 -16.12 11.92
C ASP A 188 -1.57 -16.82 11.86
N ASP A 189 -2.67 -16.09 11.71
CA ASP A 189 -4.00 -16.70 11.56
C ASP A 189 -4.12 -17.50 10.26
N ILE A 190 -3.43 -17.04 9.19
CA ILE A 190 -3.34 -17.81 7.94
C ILE A 190 -2.58 -19.12 8.17
N VAL A 191 -1.43 -19.06 8.85
CA VAL A 191 -0.64 -20.26 9.15
C VAL A 191 -1.44 -21.23 10.01
N LYS A 192 -2.07 -20.77 11.09
CA LYS A 192 -2.91 -21.58 11.99
C LYS A 192 -4.10 -22.20 11.25
N SER A 193 -4.67 -21.51 10.25
CA SER A 193 -5.82 -22.01 9.48
C SER A 193 -5.52 -23.31 8.73
N LEU A 194 -4.25 -23.54 8.35
CA LEU A 194 -3.83 -24.74 7.63
C LEU A 194 -4.14 -26.03 8.40
N ALA A 195 -4.15 -25.99 9.73
CA ALA A 195 -4.49 -27.18 10.54
C ALA A 195 -5.91 -27.72 10.26
N SER A 196 -6.82 -26.85 9.77
CA SER A 196 -8.19 -27.20 9.41
C SER A 196 -8.42 -27.39 7.91
N LEU A 197 -7.35 -27.35 7.10
CA LEU A 197 -7.41 -27.42 5.64
C LEU A 197 -6.81 -28.75 5.13
N PRO A 198 -7.25 -29.23 3.94
CA PRO A 198 -6.63 -30.37 3.27
C PRO A 198 -5.11 -30.27 3.19
N THR A 199 -4.42 -31.40 3.29
CA THR A 199 -2.95 -31.45 3.38
C THR A 199 -2.22 -30.97 2.12
N ASN A 200 -2.89 -30.94 0.99
CA ASN A 200 -2.38 -30.41 -0.28
C ASN A 200 -2.49 -28.88 -0.41
N ILE A 201 -3.05 -28.19 0.58
CA ILE A 201 -3.09 -26.72 0.62
C ILE A 201 -1.85 -26.23 1.37
N VAL A 202 -1.09 -25.34 0.73
CA VAL A 202 0.17 -24.78 1.24
C VAL A 202 0.10 -23.26 1.25
N ALA A 203 0.55 -22.63 2.32
CA ALA A 203 0.67 -21.18 2.41
C ALA A 203 2.04 -20.73 1.90
N VAL A 204 2.05 -19.75 1.01
CA VAL A 204 3.26 -19.05 0.53
C VAL A 204 3.22 -17.62 1.06
N ILE A 205 4.15 -17.29 1.93
CA ILE A 205 4.25 -15.99 2.59
C ILE A 205 5.47 -15.26 2.02
N VAL A 206 5.23 -14.21 1.22
CA VAL A 206 6.28 -13.44 0.54
C VAL A 206 6.48 -12.08 1.22
N GLY A 207 7.72 -11.79 1.65
CA GLY A 207 8.07 -10.49 2.21
C GLY A 207 8.72 -10.54 3.59
N GLU A 208 9.39 -11.65 3.93
CA GLU A 208 10.23 -11.74 5.12
C GLU A 208 11.39 -10.75 5.03
N LEU A 209 11.55 -9.92 6.05
CA LEU A 209 12.67 -8.99 6.17
C LEU A 209 13.74 -9.56 7.12
N ASN A 210 14.98 -9.71 6.61
CA ASN A 210 16.16 -10.08 7.42
C ASN A 210 15.97 -11.32 8.30
N GLU A 211 15.32 -12.36 7.76
CA GLU A 211 15.05 -13.61 8.48
C GLU A 211 14.19 -13.44 9.76
N ASN A 212 13.39 -12.38 9.82
CA ASN A 212 12.59 -12.03 10.98
C ASN A 212 11.32 -12.89 11.15
N ALA A 213 10.98 -13.76 10.19
CA ALA A 213 9.78 -14.59 10.26
C ALA A 213 10.00 -15.93 11.01
N GLY A 214 11.05 -16.06 11.79
CA GLY A 214 11.30 -17.26 12.64
C GLY A 214 10.10 -17.65 13.48
N TRP A 215 9.43 -16.67 14.07
CA TRP A 215 8.21 -16.87 14.85
C TRP A 215 7.04 -17.50 14.06
N LEU A 216 6.94 -17.26 12.75
CA LEU A 216 5.93 -17.96 11.91
C LEU A 216 6.28 -19.43 11.74
N ARG A 217 7.57 -19.80 11.69
CA ARG A 217 8.00 -21.20 11.64
C ARG A 217 7.69 -21.92 12.95
N GLU A 218 7.85 -21.24 14.09
CA GLU A 218 7.45 -21.75 15.42
C GLU A 218 5.95 -22.00 15.48
N ILE A 219 5.12 -21.04 15.05
CA ILE A 219 3.67 -21.20 14.98
C ILE A 219 3.27 -22.35 14.03
N ALA A 220 3.95 -22.50 12.90
CA ALA A 220 3.70 -23.60 11.98
C ALA A 220 4.02 -24.96 12.62
N GLN A 221 5.08 -25.03 13.41
CA GLN A 221 5.45 -26.23 14.17
C GLN A 221 4.44 -26.54 15.27
N GLU A 222 4.07 -25.55 16.09
CA GLU A 222 3.07 -25.68 17.14
C GLU A 222 1.69 -26.12 16.61
N SER A 223 1.36 -25.64 15.40
CA SER A 223 0.11 -26.00 14.71
C SER A 223 0.18 -27.31 13.91
N GLY A 224 1.33 -27.99 13.91
CA GLY A 224 1.56 -29.24 13.16
C GLY A 224 1.52 -29.10 11.64
N VAL A 225 1.82 -27.90 11.10
CA VAL A 225 1.73 -27.56 9.67
C VAL A 225 3.06 -27.07 9.06
N GLN A 226 4.19 -27.32 9.74
CA GLN A 226 5.51 -26.82 9.34
C GLN A 226 5.92 -27.21 7.91
N GLY A 227 5.48 -28.36 7.40
CA GLY A 227 5.71 -28.80 6.00
C GLY A 227 4.80 -28.13 4.97
N ARG A 228 3.92 -27.22 5.38
CA ARG A 228 2.90 -26.60 4.55
C ARG A 228 2.99 -25.06 4.54
N VAL A 229 4.12 -24.52 4.97
CA VAL A 229 4.39 -23.07 4.97
C VAL A 229 5.71 -22.80 4.26
N ILE A 230 5.63 -22.09 3.15
CA ILE A 230 6.78 -21.59 2.40
C ILE A 230 6.94 -20.11 2.72
N ILE A 231 8.07 -19.74 3.30
CA ILE A 231 8.39 -18.35 3.63
C ILE A 231 9.44 -17.87 2.63
N VAL A 232 9.09 -16.84 1.88
CA VAL A 232 9.95 -16.24 0.85
C VAL A 232 10.48 -14.91 1.36
N PRO A 233 11.79 -14.64 1.25
CA PRO A 233 12.37 -13.36 1.59
C PRO A 233 11.69 -12.20 0.86
N TRP A 234 11.98 -10.98 1.30
CA TRP A 234 11.51 -9.77 0.63
C TRP A 234 11.93 -9.79 -0.85
N GLN A 235 10.99 -9.42 -1.71
CA GLN A 235 11.15 -9.40 -3.16
C GLN A 235 11.04 -7.98 -3.71
N GLU A 236 11.72 -7.70 -4.80
CA GLU A 236 11.55 -6.46 -5.55
C GLU A 236 10.10 -6.34 -6.04
N ARG A 237 9.63 -5.10 -6.15
CA ARG A 237 8.24 -4.82 -6.56
C ARG A 237 7.88 -5.45 -7.92
N SER A 238 8.82 -5.51 -8.83
CA SER A 238 8.67 -6.13 -10.17
C SER A 238 8.40 -7.63 -10.13
N GLU A 239 8.83 -8.32 -9.08
CA GLU A 239 8.65 -9.77 -8.93
C GLU A 239 7.29 -10.14 -8.31
N ILE A 240 6.67 -9.22 -7.57
CA ILE A 240 5.40 -9.49 -6.88
C ILE A 240 4.28 -9.96 -7.81
N PRO A 241 4.09 -9.42 -9.02
CA PRO A 241 3.07 -9.92 -9.94
C PRO A 241 3.20 -11.39 -10.29
N LYS A 242 4.42 -11.93 -10.44
CA LYS A 242 4.65 -13.35 -10.69
C LYS A 242 4.14 -14.22 -9.56
N TYR A 243 4.41 -13.83 -8.30
CA TYR A 243 3.88 -14.52 -7.12
C TYR A 243 2.35 -14.48 -7.10
N LEU A 244 1.74 -13.30 -7.33
CA LEU A 244 0.29 -13.17 -7.35
C LEU A 244 -0.34 -14.06 -8.43
N GLN A 245 0.29 -14.19 -9.60
CA GLN A 245 -0.19 -15.08 -10.67
C GLN A 245 0.09 -16.58 -10.41
N ALA A 246 1.07 -16.92 -9.59
CA ALA A 246 1.40 -18.28 -9.20
C ALA A 246 0.41 -18.89 -8.19
N PHE A 247 -0.28 -18.06 -7.40
CA PHE A 247 -1.21 -18.51 -6.36
C PHE A 247 -2.54 -19.03 -6.93
N ASP A 248 -3.20 -19.91 -6.18
CA ASP A 248 -4.59 -20.31 -6.44
C ASP A 248 -5.57 -19.35 -5.74
N ILE A 249 -5.21 -18.84 -4.56
CA ILE A 249 -5.96 -17.83 -3.81
C ILE A 249 -4.99 -16.79 -3.29
N ILE A 250 -5.35 -15.51 -3.39
CA ILE A 250 -4.63 -14.41 -2.74
C ILE A 250 -5.31 -14.07 -1.42
N LEU A 251 -4.50 -13.95 -0.37
CA LEU A 251 -4.96 -13.62 0.96
C LEU A 251 -4.58 -12.18 1.32
N ILE A 252 -5.57 -11.41 1.76
CA ILE A 252 -5.40 -10.04 2.24
C ILE A 252 -5.85 -9.98 3.70
N PRO A 253 -4.99 -10.37 4.66
CA PRO A 253 -5.32 -10.36 6.06
C PRO A 253 -5.55 -8.94 6.56
N LYS A 254 -6.31 -8.81 7.63
CA LYS A 254 -6.56 -7.53 8.28
C LYS A 254 -5.30 -7.06 9.01
N ARG A 255 -5.27 -5.77 9.33
CA ARG A 255 -4.34 -5.23 10.32
C ARG A 255 -4.84 -5.51 11.75
N LYS A 256 -3.93 -5.82 12.67
CA LYS A 256 -4.21 -5.96 14.11
C LYS A 256 -4.90 -4.72 14.69
N LYS A 257 -4.58 -3.55 14.15
CA LYS A 257 -5.08 -2.28 14.61
C LYS A 257 -5.77 -1.60 13.45
N ASP A 258 -7.10 -1.52 13.51
CA ASP A 258 -7.88 -0.71 12.58
C ASP A 258 -7.54 0.77 12.83
N LEU A 259 -6.56 1.28 12.09
CA LEU A 259 -6.23 2.69 12.12
C LEU A 259 -7.16 3.43 11.16
N ILE A 260 -7.71 4.54 11.62
CA ILE A 260 -8.41 5.47 10.71
C ILE A 260 -7.42 5.85 9.60
N GLY A 261 -7.74 5.49 8.37
CA GLY A 261 -6.91 5.84 7.23
C GLY A 261 -6.16 4.68 6.58
N ASP A 262 -6.32 3.46 7.09
CA ASP A 262 -5.75 2.32 6.41
C ASP A 262 -6.35 2.16 5.00
N SER A 263 -5.47 1.93 4.04
CA SER A 263 -5.82 1.53 2.67
C SER A 263 -4.76 0.53 2.20
N PRO A 264 -4.99 -0.78 2.40
CA PRO A 264 -4.00 -1.79 2.06
C PRO A 264 -3.69 -1.81 0.57
N ALA A 265 -2.55 -1.26 0.17
CA ALA A 265 -2.13 -1.13 -1.23
C ALA A 265 -2.10 -2.46 -1.98
N LYS A 266 -1.93 -3.58 -1.27
CA LYS A 266 -1.89 -4.94 -1.84
C LYS A 266 -3.22 -5.41 -2.46
N MET A 267 -4.36 -4.79 -2.12
CA MET A 267 -5.65 -5.12 -2.73
C MET A 267 -5.67 -4.86 -4.23
N PHE A 268 -5.06 -3.76 -4.66
CA PHE A 268 -5.13 -3.33 -6.05
C PHE A 268 -4.40 -4.25 -7.03
N PRO A 269 -3.13 -4.65 -6.80
CA PRO A 269 -2.51 -5.67 -7.64
C PRO A 269 -3.20 -7.03 -7.52
N ALA A 270 -3.82 -7.37 -6.37
CA ALA A 270 -4.60 -8.59 -6.26
C ALA A 270 -5.81 -8.59 -7.22
N LEU A 271 -6.53 -7.46 -7.35
CA LEU A 271 -7.62 -7.32 -8.33
C LEU A 271 -7.16 -7.59 -9.77
N ALA A 272 -5.94 -7.15 -10.13
CA ALA A 272 -5.39 -7.35 -11.47
C ALA A 272 -4.80 -8.75 -11.71
N SER A 273 -4.64 -9.56 -10.68
CA SER A 273 -3.95 -10.87 -10.79
C SER A 273 -4.72 -11.97 -11.51
N ARG A 274 -6.03 -11.81 -11.73
CA ARG A 274 -6.95 -12.85 -12.20
C ARG A 274 -6.98 -14.08 -11.27
N ARG A 275 -6.85 -13.86 -9.98
CA ARG A 275 -6.97 -14.89 -8.95
C ARG A 275 -8.08 -14.52 -7.96
N PRO A 276 -8.78 -15.51 -7.41
CA PRO A 276 -9.74 -15.24 -6.35
C PRO A 276 -9.05 -14.67 -5.11
N ILE A 277 -9.73 -13.75 -4.45
CA ILE A 277 -9.23 -13.02 -3.29
C ILE A 277 -10.04 -13.40 -2.07
N VAL A 278 -9.36 -13.65 -0.94
CA VAL A 278 -9.97 -13.73 0.38
C VAL A 278 -9.45 -12.59 1.23
N GLY A 279 -10.34 -11.74 1.70
CA GLY A 279 -10.04 -10.57 2.53
C GLY A 279 -10.44 -10.73 3.99
N GLY A 280 -9.68 -10.13 4.90
CA GLY A 280 -10.07 -9.97 6.29
C GLY A 280 -11.25 -9.00 6.43
N HIS A 281 -12.09 -9.21 7.45
CA HIS A 281 -13.25 -8.36 7.71
C HIS A 281 -12.82 -7.05 8.37
N THR A 282 -12.68 -5.99 7.58
CA THR A 282 -12.37 -4.62 8.02
C THR A 282 -12.92 -3.59 7.05
N ALA A 283 -13.27 -2.41 7.58
CA ALA A 283 -13.85 -1.33 6.79
C ALA A 283 -12.94 -0.89 5.61
N CYS A 284 -11.61 -0.95 5.76
CA CYS A 284 -10.69 -0.56 4.71
C CYS A 284 -10.60 -1.58 3.55
N ILE A 285 -10.82 -2.87 3.83
CA ILE A 285 -10.91 -3.91 2.80
C ILE A 285 -12.25 -3.81 2.10
N GLU A 286 -13.34 -3.65 2.84
CA GLU A 286 -14.70 -3.53 2.30
C GLU A 286 -14.96 -2.21 1.54
N GLU A 287 -14.08 -1.22 1.68
CA GLU A 287 -14.10 -0.01 0.85
C GLU A 287 -13.77 -0.31 -0.63
N VAL A 288 -13.02 -1.37 -0.89
CA VAL A 288 -12.52 -1.75 -2.22
C VAL A 288 -13.13 -3.05 -2.71
N LEU A 289 -13.21 -4.04 -1.82
CA LEU A 289 -13.67 -5.39 -2.13
C LEU A 289 -15.12 -5.60 -1.64
N THR A 290 -15.89 -6.30 -2.45
CA THR A 290 -17.30 -6.62 -2.16
C THR A 290 -17.45 -8.12 -1.93
N ASP A 291 -17.90 -8.52 -0.73
CA ASP A 291 -18.10 -9.93 -0.39
C ASP A 291 -19.06 -10.64 -1.36
N GLY A 292 -18.67 -11.83 -1.77
CA GLY A 292 -19.44 -12.66 -2.71
C GLY A 292 -19.46 -12.16 -4.14
N ALA A 293 -18.90 -10.97 -4.43
CA ALA A 293 -18.82 -10.41 -5.79
C ALA A 293 -17.41 -10.51 -6.36
N ASP A 294 -16.45 -9.75 -5.85
CA ASP A 294 -15.08 -9.72 -6.35
C ASP A 294 -14.04 -10.29 -5.35
N ALA A 295 -14.49 -10.66 -4.16
CA ALA A 295 -13.71 -11.36 -3.14
C ALA A 295 -14.64 -12.17 -2.22
N LEU A 296 -14.08 -13.04 -1.39
CA LEU A 296 -14.74 -13.48 -0.16
C LEU A 296 -14.15 -12.71 1.02
N ILE A 297 -15.02 -12.11 1.83
CA ILE A 297 -14.61 -11.49 3.09
C ILE A 297 -14.91 -12.50 4.22
N ILE A 298 -13.91 -12.77 5.06
CA ILE A 298 -14.10 -13.74 6.15
C ILE A 298 -15.11 -13.19 7.17
N GLU A 299 -15.97 -14.06 7.69
CA GLU A 299 -16.98 -13.65 8.68
C GLU A 299 -16.37 -13.24 10.02
N THR A 300 -15.28 -13.89 10.39
CA THR A 300 -14.54 -13.63 11.63
C THR A 300 -13.04 -13.67 11.35
N ASN A 301 -12.32 -12.69 11.88
CA ASN A 301 -10.86 -12.61 11.76
C ASN A 301 -10.20 -13.62 12.73
N THR A 302 -10.29 -14.91 12.38
CA THR A 302 -9.77 -16.05 13.14
C THR A 302 -9.26 -17.12 12.17
N PRO A 303 -8.38 -18.04 12.61
CA PRO A 303 -7.93 -19.16 11.78
C PRO A 303 -9.09 -19.97 11.18
N LYS A 304 -10.19 -20.16 11.94
CA LYS A 304 -11.38 -20.87 11.46
C LYS A 304 -12.13 -20.09 10.37
N GLY A 305 -12.21 -18.77 10.49
CA GLY A 305 -12.81 -17.90 9.47
C GLY A 305 -12.04 -17.99 8.16
N TRP A 306 -10.71 -17.91 8.21
CA TRP A 306 -9.83 -18.11 7.06
C TRP A 306 -10.03 -19.48 6.42
N ALA A 307 -9.98 -20.56 7.23
CA ALA A 307 -10.17 -21.92 6.73
C ALA A 307 -11.52 -22.07 6.00
N LYS A 308 -12.61 -21.53 6.55
CA LYS A 308 -13.96 -21.60 5.96
C LYS A 308 -14.00 -20.94 4.57
N ALA A 309 -13.45 -19.73 4.43
CA ALA A 309 -13.43 -19.01 3.16
C ALA A 309 -12.53 -19.69 2.11
N ILE A 310 -11.35 -20.16 2.52
CA ILE A 310 -10.42 -20.89 1.65
C ILE A 310 -11.07 -22.17 1.14
N LEU A 311 -11.70 -22.98 2.03
CA LEU A 311 -12.39 -24.21 1.65
C LEU A 311 -13.55 -23.96 0.68
N LYS A 312 -14.28 -22.88 0.84
CA LYS A 312 -15.37 -22.51 -0.07
C LYS A 312 -14.86 -22.32 -1.50
N ILE A 313 -13.75 -21.62 -1.69
CA ILE A 313 -13.14 -21.42 -3.01
C ILE A 313 -12.48 -22.73 -3.50
N TYR A 314 -11.81 -23.47 -2.62
CA TYR A 314 -11.14 -24.73 -2.96
C TYR A 314 -12.11 -25.78 -3.53
N ASN A 315 -13.30 -25.87 -2.95
CA ASN A 315 -14.34 -26.84 -3.34
C ASN A 315 -15.23 -26.38 -4.49
N ASP A 316 -15.23 -25.09 -4.83
CA ASP A 316 -16.13 -24.49 -5.83
C ASP A 316 -15.33 -23.69 -6.88
N ARG A 317 -15.06 -24.37 -7.99
CA ARG A 317 -14.31 -23.77 -9.11
C ARG A 317 -15.10 -22.68 -9.84
N GLU A 318 -16.43 -22.79 -9.89
CA GLU A 318 -17.28 -21.79 -10.54
C GLU A 318 -17.27 -20.50 -9.73
N LEU A 319 -17.39 -20.60 -8.41
CA LEU A 319 -17.25 -19.47 -7.51
C LEU A 319 -15.84 -18.83 -7.63
N ALA A 320 -14.77 -19.63 -7.64
CA ALA A 320 -13.41 -19.14 -7.79
C ALA A 320 -13.25 -18.32 -9.08
N GLN A 321 -13.77 -18.84 -10.20
CA GLN A 321 -13.72 -18.16 -11.49
C GLN A 321 -14.59 -16.91 -11.51
N SER A 322 -15.80 -16.96 -10.95
CA SER A 322 -16.71 -15.81 -10.86
C SER A 322 -16.08 -14.66 -10.09
N LEU A 323 -15.51 -14.93 -8.90
CA LEU A 323 -14.83 -13.94 -8.08
C LEU A 323 -13.62 -13.33 -8.82
N SER A 324 -12.80 -14.17 -9.46
CA SER A 324 -11.65 -13.72 -10.26
C SER A 324 -12.06 -12.79 -11.40
N ASN A 325 -13.10 -13.16 -12.14
CA ASN A 325 -13.60 -12.37 -13.27
C ASN A 325 -14.14 -11.02 -12.80
N GLN A 326 -14.88 -11.02 -11.69
CA GLN A 326 -15.44 -9.78 -11.16
C GLN A 326 -14.34 -8.90 -10.55
N ALA A 327 -13.34 -9.47 -9.87
CA ALA A 327 -12.17 -8.73 -9.40
C ALA A 327 -11.44 -8.04 -10.56
N TRP A 328 -11.26 -8.75 -11.68
CA TRP A 328 -10.69 -8.20 -12.90
C TRP A 328 -11.47 -7.01 -13.47
N ILE A 329 -12.80 -7.05 -13.42
CA ILE A 329 -13.65 -5.92 -13.83
C ILE A 329 -13.54 -4.77 -12.83
N THR A 330 -13.54 -5.11 -11.54
CA THR A 330 -13.46 -4.10 -10.46
C THR A 330 -12.15 -3.31 -10.51
N LYS A 331 -11.02 -3.91 -10.94
CA LYS A 331 -9.72 -3.22 -11.03
C LYS A 331 -9.77 -1.93 -11.84
N ASP A 332 -10.62 -1.89 -12.89
CA ASP A 332 -10.73 -0.74 -13.77
C ASP A 332 -11.23 0.53 -13.08
N LYS A 333 -11.81 0.41 -11.89
CA LYS A 333 -12.16 1.56 -11.05
C LYS A 333 -10.92 2.22 -10.43
N TYR A 334 -9.82 1.48 -10.32
CA TYR A 334 -8.64 1.83 -9.53
C TYR A 334 -7.36 1.82 -10.39
N THR A 335 -7.26 2.74 -11.35
CA THR A 335 -6.04 2.94 -12.15
C THR A 335 -5.34 4.25 -11.77
N TRP A 336 -4.03 4.31 -11.96
CA TRP A 336 -3.26 5.55 -11.73
C TRP A 336 -3.76 6.69 -12.62
N GLU A 337 -4.19 6.38 -13.84
CA GLU A 337 -4.75 7.36 -14.77
C GLU A 337 -6.02 7.99 -14.20
N LYS A 338 -7.01 7.18 -13.79
CA LYS A 338 -8.25 7.67 -13.17
C LYS A 338 -7.98 8.48 -11.90
N ARG A 339 -7.04 8.00 -11.07
CA ARG A 339 -6.61 8.73 -9.88
C ARG A 339 -6.00 10.07 -10.24
N GLY A 340 -5.10 10.10 -11.21
CA GLY A 340 -4.45 11.33 -11.68
C GLY A 340 -5.44 12.33 -12.24
N ILE A 341 -6.38 11.88 -13.08
CA ILE A 341 -7.46 12.72 -13.64
C ILE A 341 -8.30 13.32 -12.51
N ALA A 342 -8.79 12.52 -11.57
CA ALA A 342 -9.62 12.99 -10.47
C ALA A 342 -8.90 14.05 -9.59
N ILE A 343 -7.62 13.84 -9.30
CA ILE A 343 -6.82 14.80 -8.55
C ILE A 343 -6.59 16.09 -9.37
N ALA A 344 -6.26 15.96 -10.65
CA ALA A 344 -6.04 17.12 -11.52
C ALA A 344 -7.30 17.98 -11.67
N GLU A 345 -8.47 17.35 -11.85
CA GLU A 345 -9.76 18.05 -11.92
C GLU A 345 -10.08 18.76 -10.58
N PHE A 346 -9.84 18.08 -9.46
CA PHE A 346 -10.02 18.67 -8.13
C PHE A 346 -9.12 19.89 -7.91
N ILE A 347 -7.85 19.81 -8.31
CA ILE A 347 -6.91 20.92 -8.25
C ILE A 347 -7.39 22.06 -9.16
N LYS A 348 -7.68 21.80 -10.42
CA LYS A 348 -8.17 22.81 -11.37
C LYS A 348 -9.39 23.54 -10.84
N LYS A 349 -10.39 22.82 -10.34
CA LYS A 349 -11.60 23.41 -9.75
C LYS A 349 -11.34 24.32 -8.56
N THR A 350 -10.26 24.07 -7.81
CA THR A 350 -9.89 24.86 -6.63
C THR A 350 -9.02 26.08 -7.01
N LEU A 351 -8.37 26.04 -8.19
CA LEU A 351 -7.59 27.17 -8.73
C LEU A 351 -8.47 28.25 -9.35
N THR A 352 -9.64 27.86 -9.88
CA THR A 352 -10.68 28.79 -10.41
C THR A 352 -11.52 29.34 -9.26
#